data_6320dd452e52acea5d88998be0ef7878
#
_entry.id   6320dd452e52acea5d88998be0ef7878
#
_cell.length_a   1.000
_cell.length_b   1.000
_cell.length_c   1.000
_cell.angle_alpha   90.00
_cell.angle_beta   90.00
_cell.angle_gamma   90.00
#
_symmetry.space_group_name_H-M   'P 1'
#
loop_
_entity.id
_entity.type
_entity.pdbx_description
1 polymer ?
#
loop_
_entity_poly.entity_id
_entity_poly.type
_entity_poly.pdbx_seq_one_letter_code
_entity_poly.pdbx_strand_id
1 'polypeptide(L)'
;MAINIEHRRVQANGITFHVAIAGQSDAPPVFCLHGFPEGWMSWRPVMEALSEARLYAPDLRGYGETARPRGGYDVFALTDDIRALIQTLGIERPVLVAHDWGGALGWIFAHRYSNLIRKLVVINCPHPKTLVRAVLRFEDFQTIRIPWVPLFEIPWVPEFFLTTALGRWGLKLSFTLREGEKGTMNVALVEELVSRFQKTEDMRGPINYYREMVCTQLVPAKRARLEAVYSNPITVPVTLVWGAKDGALSARVAMNSGLDAGCYVECRPLPGVGHFVSLEASDKLAVEIRRLL
;
A
#
# COMPACT_ATOMS: atom_id res chain seq x y z
N MET A 1 2.22 26.84 7.90
CA MET A 1 3.68 26.66 7.95
C MET A 1 4.02 25.38 7.21
N ALA A 2 5.13 25.34 6.46
CA ALA A 2 5.56 24.10 5.82
C ALA A 2 5.90 23.06 6.90
N ILE A 3 5.40 21.84 6.75
CA ILE A 3 5.71 20.74 7.67
C ILE A 3 7.21 20.38 7.56
N ASN A 4 7.85 20.14 8.69
CA ASN A 4 9.21 19.60 8.70
C ASN A 4 9.14 18.08 8.55
N ILE A 5 9.71 17.55 7.48
CA ILE A 5 9.81 16.09 7.22
C ILE A 5 11.27 15.68 7.43
N GLU A 6 11.48 14.84 8.42
CA GLU A 6 12.77 14.23 8.70
C GLU A 6 12.94 12.99 7.81
N HIS A 7 14.12 12.81 7.21
CA HIS A 7 14.45 11.63 6.42
C HIS A 7 15.50 10.80 7.13
N ARG A 8 15.19 9.52 7.38
CA ARG A 8 16.12 8.57 8.04
C ARG A 8 16.44 7.41 7.13
N ARG A 9 17.69 6.93 7.24
CA ARG A 9 18.12 5.63 6.73
C ARG A 9 18.15 4.64 7.88
N VAL A 10 17.34 3.57 7.78
CA VAL A 10 17.12 2.60 8.85
C VAL A 10 17.53 1.22 8.38
N GLN A 11 18.46 0.58 9.12
CA GLN A 11 18.83 -0.83 8.88
C GLN A 11 17.77 -1.73 9.53
N ALA A 12 17.04 -2.48 8.73
CA ALA A 12 16.01 -3.42 9.21
C ALA A 12 15.92 -4.62 8.26
N ASN A 13 15.69 -5.81 8.80
CA ASN A 13 15.55 -7.05 8.04
C ASN A 13 16.61 -7.24 6.94
N GLY A 14 17.85 -6.91 7.24
CA GLY A 14 19.01 -7.12 6.34
C GLY A 14 19.16 -6.12 5.19
N ILE A 15 18.35 -5.07 5.10
CA ILE A 15 18.48 -4.01 4.10
C ILE A 15 18.33 -2.61 4.72
N THR A 16 18.76 -1.59 3.95
CA THR A 16 18.58 -0.18 4.33
C THR A 16 17.27 0.35 3.78
N PHE A 17 16.42 0.86 4.64
CA PHE A 17 15.19 1.56 4.29
C PHE A 17 15.37 3.07 4.39
N HIS A 18 14.71 3.78 3.50
CA HIS A 18 14.42 5.19 3.65
C HIS A 18 13.07 5.35 4.35
N VAL A 19 12.99 6.20 5.35
CA VAL A 19 11.76 6.51 6.09
C VAL A 19 11.60 8.01 6.21
N ALA A 20 10.49 8.55 5.72
CA ALA A 20 10.08 9.92 5.97
C ALA A 20 9.26 10.00 7.26
N ILE A 21 9.58 10.96 8.12
CA ILE A 21 8.95 11.11 9.44
C ILE A 21 8.48 12.56 9.60
N ALA A 22 7.22 12.74 10.02
CA ALA A 22 6.65 14.05 10.28
C ALA A 22 5.85 14.05 11.58
N GLY A 23 5.72 15.20 12.24
CA GLY A 23 5.00 15.36 13.50
C GLY A 23 5.89 15.33 14.74
N GLN A 24 5.31 15.68 15.89
CA GLN A 24 6.03 15.76 17.16
C GLN A 24 6.39 14.37 17.70
N SER A 25 7.48 14.28 18.45
CA SER A 25 8.02 12.99 18.92
C SER A 25 7.13 12.22 19.88
N ASP A 26 6.30 12.93 20.63
CA ASP A 26 5.37 12.42 21.65
C ASP A 26 3.94 12.23 21.11
N ALA A 27 3.69 12.63 19.86
CA ALA A 27 2.39 12.46 19.23
C ALA A 27 2.08 10.98 18.91
N PRO A 28 0.79 10.59 18.84
CA PRO A 28 0.38 9.22 18.54
C PRO A 28 1.00 8.70 17.23
N PRO A 29 1.63 7.52 17.24
CA PRO A 29 2.32 7.00 16.09
C PRO A 29 1.37 6.43 15.03
N VAL A 30 1.60 6.83 13.77
CA VAL A 30 0.92 6.32 12.57
C VAL A 30 1.98 5.79 11.61
N PHE A 31 1.87 4.52 11.20
CA PHE A 31 2.80 3.90 10.25
C PHE A 31 2.10 3.71 8.91
N CYS A 32 2.64 4.33 7.86
CA CYS A 32 1.98 4.49 6.57
C CYS A 32 2.65 3.63 5.49
N LEU A 33 1.90 2.75 4.83
CA LEU A 33 2.38 1.89 3.74
C LEU A 33 1.76 2.33 2.42
N HIS A 34 2.59 2.70 1.45
CA HIS A 34 2.17 3.12 0.11
C HIS A 34 1.92 1.93 -0.82
N GLY A 35 1.30 2.20 -1.97
CA GLY A 35 1.02 1.23 -3.02
C GLY A 35 1.90 1.36 -4.27
N PHE A 36 1.38 0.90 -5.41
CA PHE A 36 2.00 0.98 -6.72
C PHE A 36 1.27 1.99 -7.63
N PRO A 37 1.96 2.81 -8.39
CA PRO A 37 3.41 3.07 -8.43
C PRO A 37 3.78 4.29 -7.57
N GLU A 38 3.76 4.13 -6.27
CA GLU A 38 3.92 5.21 -5.31
C GLU A 38 5.30 5.20 -4.61
N GLY A 39 5.37 5.85 -3.47
CA GLY A 39 6.48 5.94 -2.52
C GLY A 39 6.02 6.70 -1.28
N TRP A 40 6.90 6.96 -0.32
CA TRP A 40 6.59 7.72 0.88
C TRP A 40 5.89 9.07 0.58
N MET A 41 6.22 9.67 -0.57
CA MET A 41 5.73 10.98 -0.97
C MET A 41 4.22 11.04 -1.18
N SER A 42 3.57 9.92 -1.47
CA SER A 42 2.10 9.87 -1.54
C SER A 42 1.44 10.18 -0.20
N TRP A 43 2.19 10.06 0.91
CA TRP A 43 1.74 10.41 2.24
C TRP A 43 2.01 11.86 2.64
N ARG A 44 2.82 12.62 1.86
CA ARG A 44 3.15 14.03 2.17
C ARG A 44 1.91 14.90 2.40
N PRO A 45 0.85 14.86 1.56
CA PRO A 45 -0.35 15.64 1.81
C PRO A 45 -1.08 15.25 3.11
N VAL A 46 -1.05 13.96 3.46
CA VAL A 46 -1.64 13.47 4.72
C VAL A 46 -0.80 13.92 5.93
N MET A 47 0.53 13.91 5.80
CA MET A 47 1.43 14.45 6.83
C MET A 47 1.16 15.93 7.10
N GLU A 48 0.89 16.70 6.05
CA GLU A 48 0.55 18.13 6.15
C GLU A 48 -0.81 18.35 6.83
N ALA A 49 -1.78 17.45 6.57
CA ALA A 49 -3.15 17.55 7.10
C ALA A 49 -3.32 16.96 8.51
N LEU A 50 -2.37 16.15 9.00
CA LEU A 50 -2.46 15.39 10.26
C LEU A 50 -1.31 15.76 11.22
N SER A 51 -1.22 17.02 11.61
CA SER A 51 -0.13 17.56 12.43
C SER A 51 -0.11 17.05 13.88
N GLU A 52 -1.22 16.51 14.37
CA GLU A 52 -1.38 15.96 15.73
C GLU A 52 -0.89 14.50 15.88
N ALA A 53 -0.41 13.88 14.81
CA ALA A 53 0.16 12.54 14.84
C ALA A 53 1.63 12.56 14.44
N ARG A 54 2.38 11.53 14.83
CA ARG A 54 3.72 11.26 14.30
C ARG A 54 3.64 10.19 13.24
N LEU A 55 3.78 10.62 11.98
CA LEU A 55 3.67 9.73 10.83
C LEU A 55 5.05 9.21 10.42
N TYR A 56 5.11 7.91 10.14
CA TYR A 56 6.28 7.22 9.61
C TYR A 56 5.89 6.60 8.27
N ALA A 57 6.48 7.08 7.19
CA ALA A 57 6.22 6.59 5.83
C ALA A 57 7.52 6.07 5.20
N PRO A 58 7.78 4.76 5.24
CA PRO A 58 8.90 4.18 4.52
C PRO A 58 8.65 4.17 3.01
N ASP A 59 9.72 4.29 2.20
CA ASP A 59 9.73 3.68 0.89
C ASP A 59 9.82 2.16 1.10
N LEU A 60 8.86 1.40 0.59
CA LEU A 60 8.83 -0.05 0.72
C LEU A 60 10.04 -0.70 -0.01
N ARG A 61 10.35 -1.96 0.31
CA ARG A 61 11.44 -2.72 -0.35
C ARG A 61 11.39 -2.56 -1.86
N GLY A 62 12.49 -2.11 -2.46
CA GLY A 62 12.59 -1.93 -3.91
C GLY A 62 12.04 -0.61 -4.46
N TYR A 63 11.45 0.23 -3.62
CA TYR A 63 10.94 1.55 -4.00
C TYR A 63 11.86 2.67 -3.55
N GLY A 64 11.75 3.80 -4.22
CA GLY A 64 12.34 5.08 -3.84
C GLY A 64 13.83 4.98 -3.49
N GLU A 65 14.19 5.40 -2.28
CA GLU A 65 15.56 5.35 -1.77
C GLU A 65 15.85 4.11 -0.90
N THR A 66 14.88 3.22 -0.73
CA THR A 66 15.08 1.92 -0.08
C THR A 66 15.86 0.98 -0.98
N ALA A 67 16.67 0.11 -0.38
CA ALA A 67 17.47 -0.87 -1.10
C ALA A 67 16.62 -1.76 -2.03
N ARG A 68 17.23 -2.14 -3.16
CA ARG A 68 16.62 -2.97 -4.22
C ARG A 68 17.32 -4.34 -4.32
N PRO A 69 17.18 -5.23 -3.33
CA PRO A 69 17.75 -6.55 -3.40
C PRO A 69 17.18 -7.35 -4.57
N ARG A 70 17.88 -8.40 -5.00
CA ARG A 70 17.43 -9.25 -6.09
C ARG A 70 16.22 -10.15 -5.72
N GLY A 71 15.98 -10.39 -4.44
CA GLY A 71 14.91 -11.26 -3.93
C GLY A 71 14.31 -10.76 -2.63
N GLY A 72 13.44 -11.59 -2.00
CA GLY A 72 12.73 -11.24 -0.77
C GLY A 72 11.52 -10.34 -1.01
N TYR A 73 10.84 -10.54 -2.12
CA TYR A 73 9.62 -9.79 -2.46
C TYR A 73 8.33 -10.59 -2.18
N ASP A 74 8.46 -11.76 -1.57
CA ASP A 74 7.30 -12.49 -1.07
C ASP A 74 6.68 -11.80 0.15
N VAL A 75 5.41 -12.03 0.37
CA VAL A 75 4.63 -11.34 1.41
C VAL A 75 5.15 -11.57 2.83
N PHE A 76 5.87 -12.66 3.07
CA PHE A 76 6.47 -12.95 4.38
C PHE A 76 7.67 -12.04 4.64
N ALA A 77 8.59 -11.94 3.67
CA ALA A 77 9.73 -11.03 3.74
C ALA A 77 9.27 -9.57 3.86
N LEU A 78 8.27 -9.16 3.06
CA LEU A 78 7.74 -7.79 3.06
C LEU A 78 7.04 -7.44 4.39
N THR A 79 6.30 -8.36 4.98
CA THR A 79 5.68 -8.11 6.30
C THR A 79 6.69 -8.20 7.44
N ASP A 80 7.77 -8.98 7.30
CA ASP A 80 8.91 -8.97 8.23
C ASP A 80 9.69 -7.65 8.15
N ASP A 81 9.76 -7.00 6.98
CA ASP A 81 10.31 -5.65 6.84
C ASP A 81 9.55 -4.63 7.69
N ILE A 82 8.21 -4.65 7.60
CA ILE A 82 7.33 -3.77 8.39
C ILE A 82 7.55 -4.01 9.89
N ARG A 83 7.59 -5.27 10.32
CA ARG A 83 7.87 -5.64 11.71
C ARG A 83 9.21 -5.11 12.19
N ALA A 84 10.26 -5.35 11.41
CA ALA A 84 11.60 -4.91 11.75
C ALA A 84 11.73 -3.39 11.80
N LEU A 85 11.08 -2.66 10.88
CA LEU A 85 11.05 -1.19 10.91
C LEU A 85 10.35 -0.65 12.16
N ILE A 86 9.18 -1.17 12.52
CA ILE A 86 8.45 -0.76 13.73
C ILE A 86 9.32 -0.98 14.96
N GLN A 87 9.98 -2.15 15.08
CA GLN A 87 10.85 -2.49 16.20
C GLN A 87 12.13 -1.64 16.25
N THR A 88 12.81 -1.47 15.10
CA THR A 88 14.08 -0.70 15.04
C THR A 88 13.86 0.78 15.30
N LEU A 89 12.72 1.34 14.88
CA LEU A 89 12.35 2.73 15.14
C LEU A 89 11.79 2.95 16.56
N GLY A 90 11.62 1.90 17.35
CA GLY A 90 11.06 1.98 18.70
C GLY A 90 9.60 2.44 18.73
N ILE A 91 8.83 2.12 17.68
CA ILE A 91 7.44 2.56 17.58
C ILE A 91 6.54 1.59 18.34
N GLU A 92 5.86 2.08 19.35
CA GLU A 92 4.95 1.27 20.17
C GLU A 92 3.53 1.27 19.59
N ARG A 93 3.09 0.11 19.09
CA ARG A 93 1.74 -0.18 18.62
C ARG A 93 1.11 0.97 17.80
N PRO A 94 1.68 1.33 16.62
CA PRO A 94 1.12 2.39 15.78
C PRO A 94 -0.27 2.03 15.25
N VAL A 95 -1.02 3.05 14.81
CA VAL A 95 -2.08 2.83 13.82
C VAL A 95 -1.39 2.54 12.49
N LEU A 96 -1.63 1.35 11.92
CA LEU A 96 -1.10 0.96 10.62
C LEU A 96 -2.07 1.43 9.53
N VAL A 97 -1.64 2.38 8.71
CA VAL A 97 -2.42 2.93 7.59
C VAL A 97 -1.80 2.46 6.28
N ALA A 98 -2.57 1.79 5.43
CA ALA A 98 -2.00 1.02 4.34
C ALA A 98 -2.86 1.11 3.07
N HIS A 99 -2.26 1.52 1.95
CA HIS A 99 -2.94 1.73 0.67
C HIS A 99 -2.46 0.73 -0.38
N ASP A 100 -3.37 0.22 -1.24
CA ASP A 100 -3.10 -0.66 -2.39
C ASP A 100 -2.17 -1.84 -2.02
N TRP A 101 -0.95 -1.99 -2.57
CA TRP A 101 0.01 -3.02 -2.14
C TRP A 101 0.36 -2.92 -0.67
N GLY A 102 0.53 -1.70 -0.15
CA GLY A 102 0.66 -1.49 1.29
C GLY A 102 -0.54 -2.05 2.04
N GLY A 103 -1.75 -1.89 1.50
CA GLY A 103 -2.99 -2.46 2.04
C GLY A 103 -2.99 -3.98 2.07
N ALA A 104 -2.56 -4.63 0.98
CA ALA A 104 -2.40 -6.08 0.93
C ALA A 104 -1.41 -6.58 1.99
N LEU A 105 -0.28 -5.88 2.16
CA LEU A 105 0.69 -6.16 3.21
C LEU A 105 0.12 -5.88 4.61
N GLY A 106 -0.66 -4.82 4.78
CA GLY A 106 -1.33 -4.46 6.03
C GLY A 106 -2.27 -5.56 6.52
N TRP A 107 -3.09 -6.14 5.64
CA TRP A 107 -3.92 -7.28 5.94
C TRP A 107 -3.10 -8.48 6.44
N ILE A 108 -2.08 -8.88 5.65
CA ILE A 108 -1.22 -10.04 6.00
C ILE A 108 -0.44 -9.77 7.28
N PHE A 109 0.04 -8.54 7.47
CA PHE A 109 0.72 -8.11 8.69
C PHE A 109 -0.18 -8.25 9.92
N ALA A 110 -1.43 -7.82 9.81
CA ALA A 110 -2.38 -7.92 10.92
C ALA A 110 -2.70 -9.38 11.30
N HIS A 111 -2.79 -10.31 10.33
CA HIS A 111 -2.90 -11.73 10.61
C HIS A 111 -1.66 -12.31 11.33
N ARG A 112 -0.46 -11.81 10.97
CA ARG A 112 0.80 -12.32 11.53
C ARG A 112 1.20 -11.66 12.85
N TYR A 113 0.89 -10.36 13.00
CA TYR A 113 1.47 -9.50 14.02
C TYR A 113 0.47 -8.50 14.61
N SER A 114 -0.79 -8.91 14.84
CA SER A 114 -1.83 -8.04 15.42
C SER A 114 -1.37 -7.33 16.69
N ASN A 115 -0.58 -8.00 17.53
CA ASN A 115 -0.09 -7.47 18.79
C ASN A 115 0.88 -6.27 18.64
N LEU A 116 1.46 -6.08 17.46
CA LEU A 116 2.41 -4.99 17.19
C LEU A 116 1.75 -3.69 16.73
N ILE A 117 0.45 -3.72 16.44
CA ILE A 117 -0.31 -2.53 16.03
C ILE A 117 -1.49 -2.31 16.95
N ARG A 118 -2.00 -1.09 16.97
CA ARG A 118 -3.20 -0.73 17.74
C ARG A 118 -4.47 -0.90 16.92
N LYS A 119 -4.41 -0.54 15.64
CA LYS A 119 -5.50 -0.61 14.65
C LYS A 119 -4.91 -0.80 13.27
N LEU A 120 -5.71 -1.37 12.36
CA LEU A 120 -5.42 -1.42 10.94
C LEU A 120 -6.41 -0.52 10.17
N VAL A 121 -5.89 0.37 9.36
CA VAL A 121 -6.65 1.19 8.41
C VAL A 121 -6.21 0.80 7.00
N VAL A 122 -7.08 0.18 6.25
CA VAL A 122 -6.79 -0.19 4.86
C VAL A 122 -7.51 0.77 3.93
N ILE A 123 -6.81 1.24 2.91
CA ILE A 123 -7.33 2.18 1.93
C ILE A 123 -7.34 1.51 0.57
N ASN A 124 -8.50 1.46 -0.05
CA ASN A 124 -8.69 0.95 -1.42
C ASN A 124 -7.96 -0.37 -1.71
N CYS A 125 -8.03 -1.32 -0.79
CA CYS A 125 -7.49 -2.66 -0.97
C CYS A 125 -8.38 -3.70 -0.27
N PRO A 126 -9.03 -4.61 -1.00
CA PRO A 126 -9.73 -5.74 -0.40
C PRO A 126 -8.74 -6.65 0.33
N HIS A 127 -9.26 -7.48 1.23
CA HIS A 127 -8.44 -8.57 1.77
C HIS A 127 -7.87 -9.44 0.63
N PRO A 128 -6.56 -9.78 0.63
CA PRO A 128 -5.92 -10.46 -0.51
C PRO A 128 -6.62 -11.77 -0.92
N LYS A 129 -7.08 -12.56 0.04
CA LYS A 129 -7.83 -13.78 -0.25
C LYS A 129 -9.16 -13.49 -0.93
N THR A 130 -9.87 -12.44 -0.51
CA THR A 130 -11.10 -11.97 -1.14
C THR A 130 -10.83 -11.51 -2.57
N LEU A 131 -9.75 -10.73 -2.80
CA LEU A 131 -9.36 -10.26 -4.12
C LEU A 131 -9.02 -11.41 -5.07
N VAL A 132 -8.20 -12.37 -4.64
CA VAL A 132 -7.84 -13.55 -5.44
C VAL A 132 -9.08 -14.35 -5.82
N ARG A 133 -9.99 -14.59 -4.86
CA ARG A 133 -11.26 -15.27 -5.14
C ARG A 133 -12.10 -14.52 -6.18
N ALA A 134 -12.20 -13.20 -6.07
CA ALA A 134 -12.94 -12.37 -7.00
C ALA A 134 -12.33 -12.39 -8.42
N VAL A 135 -11.00 -12.35 -8.52
CA VAL A 135 -10.29 -12.48 -9.81
C VAL A 135 -10.56 -13.83 -10.45
N LEU A 136 -10.44 -14.94 -9.70
CA LEU A 136 -10.64 -16.30 -10.22
C LEU A 136 -12.10 -16.58 -10.62
N ARG A 137 -13.06 -15.90 -9.99
CA ARG A 137 -14.50 -16.06 -10.27
C ARG A 137 -15.09 -14.99 -11.17
N PHE A 138 -14.26 -14.07 -11.68
CA PHE A 138 -14.71 -12.91 -12.46
C PHE A 138 -15.75 -12.04 -11.75
N GLU A 139 -15.74 -12.02 -10.40
CA GLU A 139 -16.67 -11.24 -9.60
C GLU A 139 -16.48 -9.74 -9.89
N ASP A 140 -17.58 -9.05 -10.18
CA ASP A 140 -17.64 -7.61 -10.46
C ASP A 140 -16.58 -7.13 -11.48
N PHE A 141 -16.30 -7.96 -12.49
CA PHE A 141 -15.29 -7.70 -13.52
C PHE A 141 -13.90 -7.40 -12.98
N GLN A 142 -13.56 -7.85 -11.76
CA GLN A 142 -12.29 -7.52 -11.12
C GLN A 142 -11.08 -7.92 -11.95
N THR A 143 -11.14 -9.03 -12.66
CA THR A 143 -10.07 -9.50 -13.55
C THR A 143 -9.76 -8.51 -14.67
N ILE A 144 -10.81 -7.83 -15.20
CA ILE A 144 -10.66 -6.87 -16.30
C ILE A 144 -10.20 -5.50 -15.75
N ARG A 145 -10.44 -5.20 -14.49
CA ARG A 145 -10.02 -3.94 -13.85
C ARG A 145 -8.51 -3.86 -13.62
N ILE A 146 -7.79 -5.00 -13.59
CA ILE A 146 -6.35 -5.10 -13.33
C ILE A 146 -5.58 -5.75 -14.49
N PRO A 147 -5.72 -5.28 -15.74
CA PRO A 147 -5.17 -5.92 -16.94
C PRO A 147 -3.63 -5.91 -16.99
N TRP A 148 -3.00 -5.09 -16.17
CA TRP A 148 -1.53 -5.03 -16.06
C TRP A 148 -0.93 -6.23 -15.34
N VAL A 149 -1.68 -6.95 -14.49
CA VAL A 149 -1.15 -8.06 -13.71
C VAL A 149 -0.54 -9.15 -14.61
N PRO A 150 -1.26 -9.70 -15.61
CA PRO A 150 -0.64 -10.67 -16.53
C PRO A 150 0.50 -10.09 -17.36
N LEU A 151 0.49 -8.77 -17.67
CA LEU A 151 1.59 -8.14 -18.39
C LEU A 151 2.87 -8.08 -17.56
N PHE A 152 2.75 -7.93 -16.24
CA PHE A 152 3.89 -7.88 -15.32
C PHE A 152 4.57 -9.24 -15.13
N GLU A 153 3.92 -10.35 -15.52
CA GLU A 153 4.53 -11.67 -15.51
C GLU A 153 5.54 -11.88 -16.66
N ILE A 154 5.49 -11.04 -17.71
CA ILE A 154 6.45 -11.13 -18.81
C ILE A 154 7.82 -10.65 -18.31
N PRO A 155 8.88 -11.51 -18.34
CA PRO A 155 10.20 -11.11 -17.85
C PRO A 155 10.77 -9.90 -18.61
N TRP A 156 11.27 -8.90 -17.91
CA TRP A 156 12.08 -7.75 -18.39
C TRP A 156 11.31 -6.70 -19.19
N VAL A 157 10.22 -7.10 -19.86
CA VAL A 157 9.44 -6.23 -20.74
C VAL A 157 8.76 -5.09 -19.96
N PRO A 158 7.99 -5.34 -18.89
CA PRO A 158 7.33 -4.25 -18.15
C PRO A 158 8.33 -3.33 -17.46
N GLU A 159 9.44 -3.87 -16.90
CA GLU A 159 10.47 -3.03 -16.29
C GLU A 159 11.10 -2.07 -17.30
N PHE A 160 11.43 -2.57 -18.49
CA PHE A 160 11.99 -1.72 -19.55
C PHE A 160 10.94 -0.73 -20.06
N PHE A 161 9.74 -1.19 -20.41
CA PHE A 161 8.69 -0.34 -20.98
C PHE A 161 8.31 0.81 -20.05
N LEU A 162 8.05 0.53 -18.77
CA LEU A 162 7.58 1.53 -17.80
C LEU A 162 8.62 2.62 -17.50
N THR A 163 9.88 2.38 -17.79
CA THR A 163 10.94 3.39 -17.65
C THR A 163 11.18 4.23 -18.90
N THR A 164 10.55 3.89 -20.02
CA THR A 164 10.56 4.75 -21.23
C THR A 164 9.70 6.00 -21.04
N ALA A 165 9.86 6.99 -21.89
CA ALA A 165 9.03 8.19 -21.87
C ALA A 165 7.54 7.85 -22.03
N LEU A 166 7.20 6.92 -22.92
CA LEU A 166 5.83 6.44 -23.14
C LEU A 166 5.29 5.68 -21.92
N GLY A 167 6.08 4.80 -21.33
CA GLY A 167 5.69 4.06 -20.13
C GLY A 167 5.45 4.98 -18.93
N ARG A 168 6.33 5.96 -18.69
CA ARG A 168 6.13 6.98 -17.65
C ARG A 168 4.91 7.86 -17.92
N TRP A 169 4.65 8.23 -19.17
CA TRP A 169 3.40 8.90 -19.53
C TRP A 169 2.18 8.01 -19.18
N GLY A 170 2.24 6.72 -19.50
CA GLY A 170 1.21 5.74 -19.13
C GLY A 170 1.01 5.62 -17.60
N LEU A 171 2.09 5.64 -16.82
CA LEU A 171 2.00 5.68 -15.36
C LEU A 171 1.30 6.96 -14.87
N LYS A 172 1.67 8.15 -15.37
CA LYS A 172 0.96 9.41 -15.04
C LYS A 172 -0.52 9.32 -15.39
N LEU A 173 -0.83 8.82 -16.59
CA LEU A 173 -2.21 8.64 -17.04
C LEU A 173 -2.97 7.67 -16.12
N SER A 174 -2.32 6.66 -15.56
CA SER A 174 -2.96 5.72 -14.65
C SER A 174 -3.48 6.38 -13.36
N PHE A 175 -2.83 7.43 -12.87
CA PHE A 175 -3.32 8.22 -11.74
C PHE A 175 -4.58 9.00 -12.12
N THR A 176 -4.55 9.73 -13.22
CA THR A 176 -5.69 10.57 -13.66
C THR A 176 -6.89 9.76 -14.14
N LEU A 177 -6.69 8.58 -14.75
CA LEU A 177 -7.79 7.69 -15.14
C LEU A 177 -8.51 7.04 -13.94
N ARG A 178 -7.84 6.99 -12.78
CA ARG A 178 -8.39 6.43 -11.54
C ARG A 178 -8.79 7.51 -10.53
N GLU A 179 -8.70 8.76 -10.93
CA GLU A 179 -9.21 9.90 -10.19
C GLU A 179 -10.74 9.83 -10.10
N GLY A 180 -11.28 10.13 -8.94
CA GLY A 180 -12.73 10.08 -8.70
C GLY A 180 -13.44 11.26 -9.33
N GLU A 181 -13.18 12.45 -8.83
CA GLU A 181 -13.64 13.72 -9.41
C GLU A 181 -12.48 14.36 -10.15
N LYS A 182 -12.71 14.76 -11.40
CA LYS A 182 -11.64 15.33 -12.24
C LYS A 182 -11.05 16.60 -11.63
N GLY A 183 -9.71 16.68 -11.64
CA GLY A 183 -8.97 17.84 -11.15
C GLY A 183 -8.70 17.83 -9.63
N THR A 184 -8.98 16.72 -8.92
CA THR A 184 -8.64 16.56 -7.50
C THR A 184 -7.21 16.06 -7.31
N MET A 185 -6.63 15.42 -8.33
CA MET A 185 -5.27 14.87 -8.28
C MET A 185 -4.21 15.96 -8.25
N ASN A 186 -3.27 15.86 -7.32
CA ASN A 186 -2.09 16.72 -7.30
C ASN A 186 -1.10 16.30 -8.41
N VAL A 187 -1.25 16.93 -9.59
CA VAL A 187 -0.46 16.60 -10.79
C VAL A 187 1.04 16.77 -10.56
N ALA A 188 1.46 17.82 -9.85
CA ALA A 188 2.88 18.06 -9.57
C ALA A 188 3.48 16.92 -8.72
N LEU A 189 2.74 16.44 -7.73
CA LEU A 189 3.16 15.32 -6.91
C LEU A 189 3.19 14.00 -7.68
N VAL A 190 2.22 13.78 -8.58
CA VAL A 190 2.23 12.62 -9.50
C VAL A 190 3.47 12.67 -10.41
N GLU A 191 3.82 13.83 -10.93
CA GLU A 191 5.04 14.00 -11.74
C GLU A 191 6.31 13.68 -10.95
N GLU A 192 6.38 14.13 -9.71
CA GLU A 192 7.48 13.83 -8.81
C GLU A 192 7.57 12.34 -8.50
N LEU A 193 6.44 11.67 -8.19
CA LEU A 193 6.37 10.22 -7.98
C LEU A 193 6.86 9.43 -9.20
N VAL A 194 6.33 9.73 -10.38
CA VAL A 194 6.68 9.02 -11.63
C VAL A 194 8.13 9.31 -12.06
N SER A 195 8.67 10.49 -11.73
CA SER A 195 10.07 10.83 -12.03
C SER A 195 11.09 9.92 -11.35
N ARG A 196 10.70 9.17 -10.33
CA ARG A 196 11.57 8.21 -9.63
C ARG A 196 11.79 6.90 -10.39
N PHE A 197 10.99 6.63 -11.43
CA PHE A 197 11.08 5.41 -12.24
C PHE A 197 11.81 5.69 -13.56
N GLN A 198 13.12 5.88 -13.50
CA GLN A 198 13.94 6.23 -14.67
C GLN A 198 14.73 5.05 -15.23
N LYS A 199 15.07 4.08 -14.40
CA LYS A 199 15.89 2.92 -14.75
C LYS A 199 15.13 1.63 -14.54
N THR A 200 15.47 0.60 -15.29
CA THR A 200 14.87 -0.73 -15.18
C THR A 200 14.91 -1.27 -13.73
N GLU A 201 15.99 -0.96 -12.99
CA GLU A 201 16.16 -1.33 -11.60
C GLU A 201 15.11 -0.71 -10.69
N ASP A 202 14.59 0.50 -11.04
CA ASP A 202 13.58 1.19 -10.24
C ASP A 202 12.23 0.48 -10.30
N MET A 203 11.95 -0.24 -11.40
CA MET A 203 10.70 -0.99 -11.60
C MET A 203 10.81 -2.47 -11.19
N ARG A 204 12.01 -3.03 -11.07
CA ARG A 204 12.20 -4.45 -10.72
C ARG A 204 11.56 -4.80 -9.39
N GLY A 205 11.82 -4.03 -8.34
CA GLY A 205 11.21 -4.22 -7.03
C GLY A 205 9.69 -4.19 -7.10
N PRO A 206 9.08 -3.06 -7.51
CA PRO A 206 7.64 -2.90 -7.64
C PRO A 206 6.93 -4.03 -8.40
N ILE A 207 7.49 -4.47 -9.54
CA ILE A 207 6.91 -5.54 -10.35
C ILE A 207 7.03 -6.91 -9.67
N ASN A 208 8.10 -7.15 -8.90
CA ASN A 208 8.28 -8.42 -8.19
C ASN A 208 7.22 -8.66 -7.10
N TYR A 209 6.57 -7.63 -6.57
CA TYR A 209 5.40 -7.81 -5.69
C TYR A 209 4.29 -8.59 -6.39
N TYR A 210 3.98 -8.24 -7.65
CA TYR A 210 2.97 -8.92 -8.46
C TYR A 210 3.40 -10.35 -8.78
N ARG A 211 4.63 -10.54 -9.27
CA ARG A 211 5.17 -11.87 -9.63
C ARG A 211 5.19 -12.83 -8.44
N GLU A 212 5.62 -12.36 -7.27
CA GLU A 212 5.63 -13.19 -6.06
C GLU A 212 4.22 -13.51 -5.56
N MET A 213 3.26 -12.59 -5.71
CA MET A 213 1.87 -12.87 -5.38
C MET A 213 1.28 -13.92 -6.32
N VAL A 214 1.49 -13.80 -7.64
CA VAL A 214 1.05 -14.79 -8.62
C VAL A 214 1.75 -16.13 -8.37
N CYS A 215 3.07 -16.14 -8.18
CA CYS A 215 3.83 -17.34 -7.82
C CYS A 215 3.28 -18.01 -6.55
N THR A 216 2.90 -17.22 -5.54
CA THR A 216 2.30 -17.72 -4.30
C THR A 216 0.98 -18.45 -4.56
N GLN A 217 0.16 -17.99 -5.51
CA GLN A 217 -1.07 -18.68 -5.87
C GLN A 217 -0.84 -19.97 -6.68
N LEU A 218 0.18 -19.98 -7.53
CA LEU A 218 0.49 -21.10 -8.42
C LEU A 218 1.27 -22.21 -7.72
N VAL A 219 2.09 -21.91 -6.71
CA VAL A 219 2.92 -22.90 -6.00
C VAL A 219 2.17 -23.41 -4.77
N PRO A 220 1.75 -24.70 -4.73
CA PRO A 220 0.90 -25.23 -3.64
C PRO A 220 1.47 -25.01 -2.23
N ALA A 221 2.79 -25.20 -2.05
CA ALA A 221 3.43 -25.01 -0.75
C ALA A 221 3.41 -23.53 -0.29
N LYS A 222 3.66 -22.56 -1.19
CA LYS A 222 3.56 -21.13 -0.89
C LYS A 222 2.12 -20.75 -0.55
N ARG A 223 1.15 -21.23 -1.34
CA ARG A 223 -0.28 -20.99 -1.10
C ARG A 223 -0.71 -21.55 0.23
N ALA A 224 -0.37 -22.80 0.55
CA ALA A 224 -0.71 -23.42 1.83
C ALA A 224 -0.13 -22.65 3.03
N ARG A 225 1.11 -22.14 2.90
CA ARG A 225 1.73 -21.31 3.93
C ARG A 225 0.96 -19.99 4.13
N LEU A 226 0.49 -19.35 3.06
CA LEU A 226 -0.29 -18.12 3.16
C LEU A 226 -1.70 -18.39 3.72
N GLU A 227 -2.36 -19.48 3.32
CA GLU A 227 -3.66 -19.90 3.87
C GLU A 227 -3.56 -20.16 5.38
N ALA A 228 -2.46 -20.76 5.86
CA ALA A 228 -2.22 -20.94 7.27
C ALA A 228 -2.12 -19.60 8.04
N VAL A 229 -1.58 -18.55 7.42
CA VAL A 229 -1.60 -17.20 8.01
C VAL A 229 -3.03 -16.67 8.15
N TYR A 230 -3.84 -16.82 7.12
CA TYR A 230 -5.24 -16.36 7.12
C TYR A 230 -6.14 -17.12 8.12
N SER A 231 -5.68 -18.27 8.64
CA SER A 231 -6.38 -18.97 9.70
C SER A 231 -6.26 -18.30 11.08
N ASN A 232 -5.31 -17.40 11.25
CA ASN A 232 -5.17 -16.60 12.47
C ASN A 232 -6.12 -15.37 12.37
N PRO A 233 -7.08 -15.20 13.29
CA PRO A 233 -7.96 -14.04 13.25
C PRO A 233 -7.18 -12.75 13.50
N ILE A 234 -7.59 -11.66 12.86
CA ILE A 234 -7.10 -10.33 13.18
C ILE A 234 -7.75 -9.87 14.48
N THR A 235 -6.94 -9.54 15.48
CA THR A 235 -7.41 -9.25 16.85
C THR A 235 -7.47 -7.75 17.18
N VAL A 236 -7.17 -6.90 16.22
CA VAL A 236 -7.26 -5.43 16.35
C VAL A 236 -8.43 -4.89 15.53
N PRO A 237 -8.98 -3.72 15.89
CA PRO A 237 -9.99 -3.07 15.05
C PRO A 237 -9.49 -2.80 13.64
N VAL A 238 -10.34 -3.04 12.64
CA VAL A 238 -10.03 -2.81 11.24
C VAL A 238 -11.03 -1.82 10.64
N THR A 239 -10.51 -0.80 9.99
CA THR A 239 -11.30 0.16 9.21
C THR A 239 -10.87 0.10 7.75
N LEU A 240 -11.82 -0.08 6.84
CA LEU A 240 -11.63 -0.03 5.40
C LEU A 240 -12.13 1.32 4.89
N VAL A 241 -11.22 2.23 4.57
CA VAL A 241 -11.51 3.51 3.92
C VAL A 241 -11.53 3.30 2.42
N TRP A 242 -12.61 3.72 1.76
CA TRP A 242 -12.80 3.39 0.36
C TRP A 242 -13.19 4.59 -0.49
N GLY A 243 -12.35 4.94 -1.46
CA GLY A 243 -12.72 5.89 -2.51
C GLY A 243 -13.80 5.29 -3.40
N ALA A 244 -15.02 5.82 -3.30
CA ALA A 244 -16.22 5.23 -3.92
C ALA A 244 -16.19 5.16 -5.46
N LYS A 245 -15.26 5.90 -6.09
CA LYS A 245 -15.02 5.94 -7.53
C LYS A 245 -13.79 5.13 -7.97
N ASP A 246 -13.27 4.24 -7.11
CA ASP A 246 -12.14 3.39 -7.47
C ASP A 246 -12.38 2.61 -8.77
N GLY A 247 -11.58 2.90 -9.80
CA GLY A 247 -11.63 2.23 -11.09
C GLY A 247 -10.75 0.98 -11.17
N ALA A 248 -9.84 0.76 -10.20
CA ALA A 248 -8.91 -0.36 -10.17
C ALA A 248 -9.46 -1.55 -9.37
N LEU A 249 -9.98 -1.27 -8.19
CA LEU A 249 -10.49 -2.30 -7.29
C LEU A 249 -11.97 -2.09 -6.97
N SER A 250 -12.70 -3.20 -6.86
CA SER A 250 -14.16 -3.15 -6.68
C SER A 250 -14.52 -2.96 -5.20
N ALA A 251 -15.31 -1.93 -4.90
CA ALA A 251 -15.91 -1.74 -3.59
C ALA A 251 -16.79 -2.94 -3.18
N ARG A 252 -17.53 -3.53 -4.14
CA ARG A 252 -18.38 -4.69 -3.89
C ARG A 252 -17.57 -5.91 -3.44
N VAL A 253 -16.39 -6.12 -4.06
CA VAL A 253 -15.44 -7.16 -3.64
C VAL A 253 -14.91 -6.84 -2.25
N ALA A 254 -14.53 -5.59 -2.00
CA ALA A 254 -13.95 -5.15 -0.73
C ALA A 254 -14.87 -5.36 0.48
N MET A 255 -16.18 -5.20 0.30
CA MET A 255 -17.18 -5.40 1.37
C MET A 255 -17.19 -6.83 1.94
N ASN A 256 -16.66 -7.81 1.20
CA ASN A 256 -16.53 -9.19 1.67
C ASN A 256 -15.24 -9.47 2.45
N SER A 257 -14.38 -8.45 2.63
CA SER A 257 -13.06 -8.63 3.28
C SER A 257 -13.15 -9.12 4.72
N GLY A 258 -14.19 -8.72 5.45
CA GLY A 258 -14.39 -9.16 6.84
C GLY A 258 -14.53 -10.67 7.02
N LEU A 259 -15.08 -11.37 6.02
CA LEU A 259 -15.23 -12.83 6.03
C LEU A 259 -13.87 -13.53 6.04
N ASP A 260 -12.92 -13.03 5.25
CA ASP A 260 -11.58 -13.63 5.15
C ASP A 260 -10.62 -13.09 6.22
N ALA A 261 -10.88 -11.89 6.75
CA ALA A 261 -10.13 -11.32 7.87
C ALA A 261 -10.47 -11.99 9.22
N GLY A 262 -11.59 -12.71 9.32
CA GLY A 262 -12.07 -13.32 10.55
C GLY A 262 -12.44 -12.33 11.65
N CYS A 263 -12.76 -11.07 11.26
CA CYS A 263 -13.12 -10.00 12.19
C CYS A 263 -14.14 -9.03 11.57
N TYR A 264 -14.73 -8.19 12.40
CA TYR A 264 -15.55 -7.09 11.91
C TYR A 264 -14.67 -6.02 11.24
N VAL A 265 -15.06 -5.60 10.04
CA VAL A 265 -14.41 -4.55 9.26
C VAL A 265 -15.37 -3.38 9.10
N GLU A 266 -15.02 -2.25 9.71
CA GLU A 266 -15.78 -1.02 9.56
C GLU A 266 -15.48 -0.39 8.19
N CYS A 267 -16.50 -0.23 7.34
CA CYS A 267 -16.33 0.40 6.03
C CYS A 267 -16.66 1.90 6.08
N ARG A 268 -15.75 2.73 5.57
CA ARG A 268 -15.85 4.19 5.48
C ARG A 268 -15.73 4.64 4.02
N PRO A 269 -16.83 4.74 3.27
CA PRO A 269 -16.79 5.20 1.88
C PRO A 269 -16.52 6.71 1.83
N LEU A 270 -15.67 7.12 0.88
CA LEU A 270 -15.39 8.50 0.54
C LEU A 270 -16.03 8.82 -0.82
N PRO A 271 -17.20 9.48 -0.84
CA PRO A 271 -17.87 9.86 -2.07
C PRO A 271 -17.03 10.78 -2.93
N GLY A 272 -17.05 10.56 -4.26
CA GLY A 272 -16.33 11.37 -5.23
C GLY A 272 -14.82 11.07 -5.34
N VAL A 273 -14.26 10.21 -4.48
CA VAL A 273 -12.83 9.90 -4.42
C VAL A 273 -12.53 8.62 -5.20
N GLY A 274 -11.42 8.59 -5.93
CA GLY A 274 -10.96 7.44 -6.71
C GLY A 274 -10.02 6.53 -5.93
N HIS A 275 -9.05 5.96 -6.66
CA HIS A 275 -8.14 4.96 -6.09
C HIS A 275 -7.07 5.56 -5.17
N PHE A 276 -6.48 6.69 -5.57
CA PHE A 276 -5.33 7.28 -4.89
C PHE A 276 -5.75 8.28 -3.80
N VAL A 277 -6.46 7.80 -2.78
CA VAL A 277 -7.10 8.62 -1.73
C VAL A 277 -6.14 9.60 -1.07
N SER A 278 -4.90 9.21 -0.80
CA SER A 278 -3.89 10.06 -0.17
C SER A 278 -3.50 11.27 -1.01
N LEU A 279 -3.63 11.16 -2.35
CA LEU A 279 -3.30 12.20 -3.32
C LEU A 279 -4.52 13.05 -3.71
N GLU A 280 -5.72 12.44 -3.70
CA GLU A 280 -6.97 13.06 -4.13
C GLU A 280 -7.73 13.75 -3.00
N ALA A 281 -7.66 13.18 -1.79
CA ALA A 281 -8.52 13.56 -0.67
C ALA A 281 -7.79 13.42 0.69
N SER A 282 -6.56 13.92 0.75
CA SER A 282 -5.71 13.85 1.96
C SER A 282 -6.39 14.38 3.22
N ASP A 283 -7.15 15.49 3.10
CA ASP A 283 -7.87 16.08 4.23
C ASP A 283 -8.99 15.14 4.74
N LYS A 284 -9.77 14.53 3.82
CA LYS A 284 -10.79 13.55 4.18
C LYS A 284 -10.17 12.32 4.83
N LEU A 285 -9.05 11.85 4.30
CA LEU A 285 -8.30 10.73 4.87
C LEU A 285 -7.73 11.07 6.24
N ALA A 286 -7.18 12.27 6.43
CA ALA A 286 -6.69 12.74 7.72
C ALA A 286 -7.81 12.78 8.78
N VAL A 287 -9.03 13.20 8.40
CA VAL A 287 -10.20 13.14 9.30
C VAL A 287 -10.51 11.70 9.72
N GLU A 288 -10.49 10.74 8.80
CA GLU A 288 -10.74 9.33 9.15
C GLU A 288 -9.62 8.76 10.04
N ILE A 289 -8.35 9.06 9.77
CA ILE A 289 -7.24 8.64 10.64
C ILE A 289 -7.36 9.26 12.03
N ARG A 290 -7.65 10.56 12.11
CA ARG A 290 -7.81 11.31 13.38
C ARG A 290 -8.84 10.67 14.31
N ARG A 291 -9.95 10.18 13.79
CA ARG A 291 -10.99 9.48 14.56
C ARG A 291 -10.49 8.17 15.17
N LEU A 292 -9.37 7.64 14.69
CA LEU A 292 -8.83 6.34 15.07
C LEU A 292 -7.58 6.45 15.97
N LEU A 293 -7.05 7.66 16.14
CA LEU A 293 -5.95 7.97 17.07
C LEU A 293 -6.43 7.89 18.52
#